data_9524dc87c4be75861875155b4f4a7e2b
#
_entry.id   9524dc87c4be75861875155b4f4a7e2b
#
_cell.length_a   1.000
_cell.length_b   1.000
_cell.length_c   1.000
_cell.angle_alpha   90.00
_cell.angle_beta   90.00
_cell.angle_gamma   90.00
#
_symmetry.space_group_name_H-M   'P 1'
#
loop_
_entity.id
_entity.type
_entity.pdbx_description
1 polymer ?
#
loop_
_entity_poly.entity_id
_entity_poly.type
_entity_poly.pdbx_seq_one_letter_code
_entity_poly.pdbx_strand_id
1 'polypeptide(L)'
;MLAASVLRPALLLCWLAAPHAARQEALFHSRDRSDRAPAPLRRAPPIAGLPAAQRFLSRYGWAPGPPGAGPRRDGPPEGPRGAALAEALRRFQKVNALPASGRLDAATLAAMNRPRCGVPDTRPPLPAASAAPRAPPPPPGPRPKARPKRFLHVLRAAPPGPHPQDEGAARAGGAQAFAKRTLSWRLLGEGYSRQLPADQQRHVLRLAFRMWSEVTPLTFREDPGPGASADIKLGFGQGRHLGCPRVFDGVGQEFAHAWRLGDVHFDDDEHFTPPTSDTGISLLRVAVHEIGHVLGLPHSYRAGSIMQPNYTPRGPAFELDWSDRKAIQRLYGSCSGSFDTVFDWIRTERSPRGDATARFSTYFFRHSWYWLYENRNNRTRYGDPLPILTGWRGVPAQSIDAFVHVWTWGRDERYFFKGNRYWRYDSDRDQAYSEDERGHSYPRLISEGFPGIPSPLDTAFYDRRSQLIYFFKGPWVFVFDVTRNRVLGSSPKKMTEVFPAIERRNHPLRSLDAAYYSYAHRAVFLFKGSAYWRVASDGDRQRRPGLPPNGLFPAQPIPDKWFDVCDVHASTLNMS
;
A
#
# COMPACT_ATOMS: atom_id res chain seq x y z
N MET A 1 -46.19 -27.25 0.57
CA MET A 1 -45.52 -28.33 1.32
C MET A 1 -44.20 -28.64 0.63
N LEU A 2 -43.17 -28.74 1.42
CA LEU A 2 -41.75 -29.06 1.19
C LEU A 2 -40.83 -27.85 1.04
N ALA A 3 -40.20 -27.56 2.16
CA ALA A 3 -39.08 -26.68 2.34
C ALA A 3 -37.80 -27.32 1.75
N ALA A 4 -37.03 -26.53 1.01
CA ALA A 4 -35.69 -26.89 0.61
C ALA A 4 -34.72 -25.92 1.27
N SER A 5 -34.01 -26.41 2.27
CA SER A 5 -32.92 -25.77 2.96
C SER A 5 -31.72 -25.53 2.03
N VAL A 6 -31.28 -24.31 1.92
CA VAL A 6 -30.04 -23.94 1.22
C VAL A 6 -28.88 -24.05 2.17
N LEU A 7 -28.11 -25.13 2.04
CA LEU A 7 -26.78 -25.30 2.68
C LEU A 7 -25.75 -24.39 2.00
N ARG A 8 -25.05 -23.61 2.82
CA ARG A 8 -23.80 -22.93 2.45
C ARG A 8 -22.69 -23.98 2.26
N PRO A 9 -21.86 -23.92 1.22
CA PRO A 9 -20.65 -24.71 1.19
C PRO A 9 -19.53 -24.01 1.97
N ALA A 10 -19.13 -24.63 3.07
CA ALA A 10 -17.84 -24.39 3.71
C ALA A 10 -16.75 -25.00 2.82
N LEU A 11 -15.74 -24.21 2.45
CA LEU A 11 -14.55 -24.70 1.77
C LEU A 11 -13.69 -25.53 2.74
N LEU A 12 -13.86 -26.85 2.67
CA LEU A 12 -12.90 -27.81 3.19
C LEU A 12 -11.78 -27.99 2.17
N LEU A 13 -10.58 -27.56 2.51
CA LEU A 13 -9.36 -27.93 1.82
C LEU A 13 -9.00 -29.39 2.17
N CYS A 14 -9.22 -30.31 1.26
CA CYS A 14 -8.71 -31.67 1.34
C CYS A 14 -7.20 -31.69 1.14
N TRP A 15 -6.50 -32.18 2.15
CA TRP A 15 -5.12 -32.66 2.07
C TRP A 15 -5.09 -34.00 1.35
N LEU A 16 -4.45 -34.07 0.19
CA LEU A 16 -3.96 -35.32 -0.38
C LEU A 16 -2.45 -35.37 -0.17
N ALA A 17 -2.06 -36.27 0.70
CA ALA A 17 -0.68 -36.67 0.93
C ALA A 17 -0.18 -37.52 -0.23
N ALA A 18 1.01 -37.25 -0.74
CA ALA A 18 1.83 -38.19 -1.50
C ALA A 18 3.20 -38.31 -0.85
N PRO A 19 3.71 -39.55 -0.64
CA PRO A 19 4.95 -39.79 0.05
C PRO A 19 6.11 -39.84 -0.95
N HIS A 20 7.16 -39.03 -0.75
CA HIS A 20 8.56 -39.38 -1.10
C HIS A 20 9.49 -38.19 -0.80
N ALA A 21 10.05 -38.19 0.40
CA ALA A 21 11.37 -37.62 0.69
C ALA A 21 11.75 -37.86 2.16
N ALA A 22 11.77 -39.14 2.54
CA ALA A 22 12.51 -39.57 3.73
C ALA A 22 13.90 -40.04 3.26
N ARG A 23 14.91 -39.19 3.42
CA ARG A 23 16.33 -39.51 3.59
C ARG A 23 17.20 -38.30 3.20
N GLN A 24 17.37 -37.41 4.17
CA GLN A 24 18.58 -36.61 4.39
C GLN A 24 18.41 -35.67 5.61
N GLU A 25 18.01 -36.25 6.73
CA GLU A 25 18.14 -35.61 8.03
C GLU A 25 18.85 -36.58 8.99
N ALA A 26 20.14 -36.60 8.91
CA ALA A 26 20.98 -37.15 9.96
C ALA A 26 22.36 -36.56 9.79
N LEU A 27 22.62 -35.43 10.44
CA LEU A 27 23.94 -34.94 10.89
C LEU A 27 23.84 -33.46 11.35
N PHE A 28 23.02 -33.20 12.37
CA PHE A 28 23.28 -32.09 13.26
C PHE A 28 23.23 -32.62 14.70
N HIS A 29 24.41 -32.69 15.26
CA HIS A 29 24.61 -33.14 16.65
C HIS A 29 23.72 -32.34 17.62
N SER A 30 22.92 -33.10 18.36
CA SER A 30 22.31 -32.68 19.61
C SER A 30 23.43 -32.31 20.60
N ARG A 31 23.68 -31.01 20.78
CA ARG A 31 24.32 -30.54 22.00
C ARG A 31 23.23 -30.41 23.05
N ASP A 32 23.39 -31.24 24.01
CA ASP A 32 22.82 -31.30 25.34
C ASP A 32 22.18 -29.97 25.79
N ARG A 33 20.85 -29.91 25.72
CA ARG A 33 20.07 -28.90 26.43
C ARG A 33 19.72 -29.48 27.78
N SER A 34 20.51 -29.14 28.79
CA SER A 34 20.18 -29.39 30.18
C SER A 34 18.71 -29.04 30.46
N ASP A 35 17.96 -29.99 31.01
CA ASP A 35 16.62 -29.84 31.57
C ASP A 35 16.61 -28.84 32.73
N ARG A 36 16.81 -27.56 32.43
CA ARG A 36 16.45 -26.51 33.37
C ARG A 36 15.02 -26.12 33.09
N ALA A 37 14.17 -26.30 34.09
CA ALA A 37 12.84 -25.72 34.11
C ALA A 37 12.89 -24.26 33.64
N PRO A 38 11.98 -23.81 32.74
CA PRO A 38 11.98 -22.44 32.26
C PRO A 38 11.95 -21.50 33.47
N ALA A 39 12.87 -20.54 33.49
CA ALA A 39 12.89 -19.52 34.53
C ALA A 39 11.52 -18.80 34.52
N PRO A 40 10.97 -18.48 35.72
CA PRO A 40 9.68 -17.81 35.78
C PRO A 40 9.72 -16.50 34.97
N LEU A 41 8.70 -16.30 34.10
CA LEU A 41 8.57 -15.12 33.28
C LEU A 41 8.66 -13.85 34.15
N ARG A 42 9.63 -13.02 33.86
CA ARG A 42 9.83 -11.76 34.58
C ARG A 42 8.74 -10.78 34.13
N ARG A 43 7.92 -10.29 35.05
CA ARG A 43 6.94 -9.25 34.78
C ARG A 43 7.58 -7.86 34.91
N ALA A 44 7.25 -6.96 33.98
CA ALA A 44 7.59 -5.56 34.08
C ALA A 44 7.01 -4.94 35.36
N PRO A 45 7.80 -4.24 36.19
CA PRO A 45 7.27 -3.60 37.38
C PRO A 45 6.29 -2.47 36.96
N PRO A 46 5.09 -2.42 37.57
CA PRO A 46 4.12 -1.38 37.21
C PRO A 46 4.63 0.02 37.57
N ILE A 47 4.24 0.99 36.77
CA ILE A 47 4.49 2.42 37.06
C ILE A 47 3.54 2.83 38.16
N ALA A 48 4.00 2.79 39.40
CA ALA A 48 3.17 3.00 40.59
C ALA A 48 3.37 4.36 41.28
N GLY A 49 4.32 5.17 40.86
CA GLY A 49 4.62 6.43 41.55
C GLY A 49 5.44 7.42 40.72
N LEU A 50 5.68 8.58 41.34
CA LEU A 50 6.32 9.70 40.67
C LEU A 50 7.70 9.38 40.06
N PRO A 51 8.62 8.68 40.75
CA PRO A 51 9.93 8.37 40.14
C PRO A 51 9.83 7.48 38.90
N ALA A 52 8.92 6.51 38.91
CA ALA A 52 8.69 5.64 37.75
C ALA A 52 8.03 6.41 36.59
N ALA A 53 7.05 7.27 36.88
CA ALA A 53 6.43 8.14 35.89
C ALA A 53 7.43 9.14 35.27
N GLN A 54 8.34 9.69 36.07
CA GLN A 54 9.40 10.58 35.58
C GLN A 54 10.34 9.84 34.60
N ARG A 55 10.76 8.61 34.93
CA ARG A 55 11.57 7.76 34.03
C ARG A 55 10.81 7.45 32.74
N PHE A 56 9.52 7.12 32.83
CA PHE A 56 8.65 6.90 31.67
C PHE A 56 8.62 8.12 30.76
N LEU A 57 8.34 9.30 31.30
CA LEU A 57 8.25 10.54 30.53
C LEU A 57 9.60 10.88 29.84
N SER A 58 10.72 10.62 30.52
CA SER A 58 12.03 10.80 29.93
C SER A 58 12.35 9.77 28.85
N ARG A 59 12.05 8.47 29.12
CA ARG A 59 12.28 7.37 28.18
C ARG A 59 11.56 7.58 26.86
N TYR A 60 10.34 8.07 26.90
CA TYR A 60 9.50 8.26 25.73
C TYR A 60 9.52 9.70 25.16
N GLY A 61 10.43 10.55 25.66
CA GLY A 61 10.70 11.87 25.09
C GLY A 61 9.70 12.97 25.45
N TRP A 62 8.79 12.74 26.41
CA TRP A 62 7.82 13.74 26.85
C TRP A 62 8.43 14.92 27.62
N ALA A 63 9.56 14.68 28.26
CA ALA A 63 10.34 15.71 28.92
C ALA A 63 11.63 15.97 28.17
N PRO A 64 11.97 17.22 27.88
CA PRO A 64 13.31 17.55 27.41
C PRO A 64 14.33 17.15 28.50
N GLY A 65 15.35 16.39 28.14
CA GLY A 65 16.51 16.19 29.00
C GLY A 65 17.16 17.55 29.30
N PRO A 66 17.86 17.70 30.43
CA PRO A 66 18.58 18.94 30.70
C PRO A 66 19.51 19.26 29.52
N PRO A 67 19.58 20.54 29.08
CA PRO A 67 20.45 20.93 27.98
C PRO A 67 21.90 20.57 28.33
N GLY A 68 22.55 19.78 27.47
CA GLY A 68 23.95 19.41 27.61
C GLY A 68 24.24 18.06 28.29
N ALA A 69 23.25 17.30 28.76
CA ALA A 69 23.46 15.94 29.21
C ALA A 69 23.54 14.99 28.01
N GLY A 70 24.74 14.78 27.50
CA GLY A 70 25.05 13.61 26.67
C GLY A 70 24.72 12.31 27.43
N PRO A 71 24.64 11.15 26.75
CA PRO A 71 24.32 9.89 27.39
C PRO A 71 25.38 9.63 28.48
N ARG A 72 24.98 9.80 29.73
CA ARG A 72 25.82 9.38 30.86
C ARG A 72 25.92 7.87 30.82
N ARG A 73 27.14 7.36 30.79
CA ARG A 73 27.41 5.93 30.68
C ARG A 73 26.94 5.10 31.89
N ASP A 74 26.72 5.76 33.06
CA ASP A 74 26.42 5.06 34.30
C ASP A 74 25.34 5.83 35.09
N GLY A 75 24.10 5.38 35.01
CA GLY A 75 23.00 5.82 35.86
C GLY A 75 21.66 5.99 35.11
N PRO A 76 20.52 5.70 35.78
CA PRO A 76 19.21 5.96 35.19
C PRO A 76 19.02 7.47 34.99
N PRO A 77 18.46 7.93 33.84
CA PRO A 77 18.25 9.35 33.58
C PRO A 77 17.35 9.96 34.65
N GLU A 78 17.81 11.04 35.28
CA GLU A 78 16.97 11.82 36.17
C GLU A 78 15.79 12.41 35.37
N GLY A 79 14.57 12.17 35.85
CA GLY A 79 13.35 12.65 35.19
C GLY A 79 13.07 14.13 35.44
N PRO A 80 12.08 14.71 34.73
CA PRO A 80 11.70 16.12 34.90
C PRO A 80 11.17 16.40 36.30
N ARG A 81 11.45 17.60 36.84
CA ARG A 81 11.01 18.05 38.17
C ARG A 81 10.20 19.35 38.05
N GLY A 82 9.35 19.64 39.04
CA GLY A 82 8.63 20.90 39.14
C GLY A 82 7.74 21.23 37.92
N ALA A 83 7.87 22.44 37.41
CA ALA A 83 7.09 22.94 36.26
C ALA A 83 7.31 22.12 34.99
N ALA A 84 8.52 21.61 34.75
CA ALA A 84 8.84 20.77 33.59
C ALA A 84 8.11 19.43 33.66
N LEU A 85 7.95 18.85 34.84
CA LEU A 85 7.17 17.63 35.04
C LEU A 85 5.68 17.87 34.75
N ALA A 86 5.11 18.95 35.30
CA ALA A 86 3.71 19.28 35.08
C ALA A 86 3.41 19.50 33.59
N GLU A 87 4.32 20.14 32.87
CA GLU A 87 4.16 20.33 31.43
C GLU A 87 4.28 19.01 30.64
N ALA A 88 5.24 18.16 30.98
CA ALA A 88 5.36 16.84 30.36
C ALA A 88 4.11 15.98 30.60
N LEU A 89 3.55 16.02 31.83
CA LEU A 89 2.30 15.35 32.16
C LEU A 89 1.11 15.90 31.35
N ARG A 90 0.96 17.23 31.25
CA ARG A 90 -0.11 17.84 30.43
C ARG A 90 -0.02 17.40 28.97
N ARG A 91 1.17 17.40 28.38
CA ARG A 91 1.40 16.95 27.01
C ARG A 91 1.03 15.49 26.83
N PHE A 92 1.50 14.60 27.73
CA PHE A 92 1.14 13.19 27.72
C PHE A 92 -0.37 12.97 27.86
N GLN A 93 -1.00 13.63 28.84
CA GLN A 93 -2.43 13.56 29.10
C GLN A 93 -3.26 14.02 27.90
N LYS A 94 -2.91 15.18 27.31
CA LYS A 94 -3.59 15.72 26.13
C LYS A 94 -3.60 14.74 24.97
N VAL A 95 -2.47 14.11 24.68
CA VAL A 95 -2.32 13.19 23.56
C VAL A 95 -3.07 11.87 23.80
N ASN A 96 -3.16 11.45 25.09
CA ASN A 96 -3.93 10.26 25.48
C ASN A 96 -5.41 10.55 25.76
N ALA A 97 -5.92 11.71 25.35
CA ALA A 97 -7.31 12.15 25.56
C ALA A 97 -7.73 12.15 27.05
N LEU A 98 -6.81 12.46 27.94
CA LEU A 98 -7.04 12.62 29.37
C LEU A 98 -7.17 14.11 29.74
N PRO A 99 -7.81 14.46 30.88
CA PRO A 99 -7.79 15.81 31.41
C PRO A 99 -6.35 16.29 31.61
N ALA A 100 -5.96 17.38 30.97
CA ALA A 100 -4.59 17.92 31.00
C ALA A 100 -4.27 18.66 32.30
N SER A 101 -4.40 17.98 33.45
CA SER A 101 -4.23 18.54 34.79
C SER A 101 -2.77 18.86 35.12
N GLY A 102 -1.81 18.18 34.47
CA GLY A 102 -0.39 18.23 34.85
C GLY A 102 -0.06 17.53 36.17
N ARG A 103 -1.01 16.77 36.72
CA ARG A 103 -0.86 15.96 37.95
C ARG A 103 -0.81 14.47 37.58
N LEU A 104 -0.08 13.70 38.37
CA LEU A 104 -0.02 12.25 38.21
C LEU A 104 -1.21 11.63 38.94
N ASP A 105 -2.33 11.49 38.23
CA ASP A 105 -3.55 10.85 38.70
C ASP A 105 -3.65 9.38 38.28
N ALA A 106 -4.65 8.66 38.80
CA ALA A 106 -4.86 7.24 38.51
C ALA A 106 -5.08 6.97 37.02
N ALA A 107 -5.78 7.84 36.30
CA ALA A 107 -6.02 7.70 34.86
C ALA A 107 -4.71 7.86 34.06
N THR A 108 -3.85 8.79 34.47
CA THR A 108 -2.52 9.00 33.88
C THR A 108 -1.62 7.80 34.12
N LEU A 109 -1.60 7.25 35.34
CA LEU A 109 -0.85 6.03 35.67
C LEU A 109 -1.36 4.82 34.86
N ALA A 110 -2.68 4.64 34.76
CA ALA A 110 -3.26 3.59 33.94
C ALA A 110 -2.86 3.70 32.47
N ALA A 111 -2.82 4.90 31.90
CA ALA A 111 -2.37 5.13 30.54
C ALA A 111 -0.88 4.82 30.34
N MET A 112 -0.03 5.15 31.33
CA MET A 112 1.40 4.83 31.29
C MET A 112 1.70 3.34 31.39
N ASN A 113 0.82 2.56 32.02
CA ASN A 113 0.95 1.11 32.20
C ASN A 113 0.37 0.28 31.03
N ARG A 114 -0.14 0.92 30.00
CA ARG A 114 -0.62 0.18 28.81
C ARG A 114 0.55 -0.44 28.07
N PRO A 115 0.43 -1.70 27.59
CA PRO A 115 1.43 -2.31 26.73
C PRO A 115 1.70 -1.44 25.50
N ARG A 116 2.96 -1.27 25.15
CA ARG A 116 3.35 -0.31 24.13
C ARG A 116 4.65 -0.66 23.40
N CYS A 117 4.87 0.04 22.28
CA CYS A 117 6.14 0.11 21.59
C CYS A 117 7.19 0.89 22.39
N GLY A 118 8.44 0.44 22.35
CA GLY A 118 9.57 1.09 23.02
C GLY A 118 10.12 2.32 22.33
N VAL A 119 9.69 2.64 21.10
CA VAL A 119 10.16 3.83 20.38
C VAL A 119 9.66 5.11 21.09
N PRO A 120 10.47 6.18 21.20
CA PRO A 120 10.03 7.44 21.79
C PRO A 120 8.87 8.09 21.04
N ASP A 121 7.93 8.68 21.78
CA ASP A 121 6.74 9.35 21.23
C ASP A 121 7.05 10.69 20.61
N THR A 122 8.04 11.39 21.16
CA THR A 122 8.45 12.70 20.67
C THR A 122 9.91 12.63 20.22
N ARG A 123 10.20 13.26 19.10
CA ARG A 123 11.58 13.39 18.64
C ARG A 123 12.31 14.38 19.55
N PRO A 124 13.55 14.09 19.99
CA PRO A 124 14.41 15.15 20.51
C PRO A 124 14.50 16.26 19.45
N PRO A 125 14.45 17.55 19.84
CA PRO A 125 14.79 18.61 18.91
C PRO A 125 16.14 18.27 18.28
N LEU A 126 16.23 18.35 16.96
CA LEU A 126 17.52 18.27 16.27
C LEU A 126 18.46 19.26 16.98
N PRO A 127 19.69 18.87 17.33
CA PRO A 127 20.68 19.84 17.79
C PRO A 127 20.69 20.95 16.75
N ALA A 128 20.44 22.19 17.20
CA ALA A 128 20.51 23.35 16.32
C ALA A 128 21.83 23.21 15.58
N ALA A 129 21.75 23.09 14.25
CA ALA A 129 22.95 23.07 13.42
C ALA A 129 23.76 24.25 13.93
N SER A 130 24.93 23.99 14.52
CA SER A 130 25.84 25.04 15.02
C SER A 130 25.95 26.01 13.85
N ALA A 131 25.39 27.20 14.02
CA ALA A 131 25.45 28.22 13.00
C ALA A 131 26.94 28.42 12.73
N ALA A 132 27.44 27.96 11.61
CA ALA A 132 28.74 28.33 11.13
C ALA A 132 28.78 29.86 11.20
N PRO A 133 29.85 30.48 11.70
CA PRO A 133 29.94 31.92 11.82
C PRO A 133 29.58 32.52 10.47
N ARG A 134 28.50 33.31 10.43
CA ARG A 134 28.12 34.06 9.22
C ARG A 134 29.32 34.92 8.85
N ALA A 135 29.83 34.70 7.65
CA ALA A 135 30.77 35.64 7.06
C ALA A 135 30.15 37.05 7.07
N PRO A 136 30.92 38.10 7.40
CA PRO A 136 30.40 39.46 7.43
C PRO A 136 29.80 39.82 6.06
N PRO A 137 28.71 40.59 6.02
CA PRO A 137 28.08 40.99 4.76
C PRO A 137 29.05 41.84 3.94
N PRO A 138 29.08 41.68 2.61
CA PRO A 138 29.89 42.53 1.75
C PRO A 138 29.40 43.99 1.83
N PRO A 139 30.28 44.98 1.64
CA PRO A 139 29.93 46.38 1.73
C PRO A 139 28.88 46.78 0.66
N PRO A 140 27.97 47.72 0.94
CA PRO A 140 26.90 48.09 0.06
C PRO A 140 27.43 48.77 -1.22
N GLY A 141 27.15 48.12 -2.38
CA GLY A 141 27.38 48.69 -3.68
C GLY A 141 26.33 49.77 -4.01
N PRO A 142 26.59 50.66 -4.99
CA PRO A 142 25.75 51.82 -5.25
C PRO A 142 24.35 51.43 -5.76
N ARG A 143 23.34 52.10 -5.19
CA ARG A 143 21.89 51.89 -5.51
C ARG A 143 21.55 52.26 -6.96
N PRO A 144 20.90 51.38 -7.73
CA PRO A 144 20.27 51.78 -8.97
C PRO A 144 18.94 52.51 -8.71
N LYS A 145 18.69 53.58 -9.48
CA LYS A 145 17.49 54.41 -9.41
C LYS A 145 16.21 53.63 -9.79
N ALA A 146 15.17 53.85 -9.01
CA ALA A 146 13.86 53.26 -9.17
C ALA A 146 13.17 53.63 -10.49
N ARG A 147 12.59 52.65 -11.19
CA ARG A 147 11.57 52.84 -12.23
C ARG A 147 10.25 52.18 -11.82
N PRO A 148 9.09 52.73 -12.21
CA PRO A 148 7.79 52.41 -11.64
C PRO A 148 7.23 51.05 -12.11
N LYS A 149 6.49 50.42 -11.21
CA LYS A 149 5.82 49.12 -11.36
C LYS A 149 4.67 49.18 -12.38
N ARG A 150 4.66 48.26 -13.34
CA ARG A 150 3.44 47.78 -14.00
C ARG A 150 3.19 46.35 -13.63
N PHE A 151 2.05 46.09 -12.99
CA PHE A 151 1.51 44.78 -12.70
C PHE A 151 1.13 44.06 -13.99
N LEU A 152 1.71 42.89 -14.23
CA LEU A 152 1.09 41.85 -15.06
C LEU A 152 1.47 40.48 -14.45
N HIS A 153 0.50 39.84 -13.84
CA HIS A 153 0.59 38.43 -13.45
C HIS A 153 0.54 37.57 -14.70
N VAL A 154 1.67 37.00 -15.08
CA VAL A 154 1.72 35.85 -15.98
C VAL A 154 2.40 34.74 -15.25
N LEU A 155 1.61 33.78 -14.80
CA LEU A 155 2.08 32.48 -14.34
C LEU A 155 2.67 31.73 -15.55
N ARG A 156 3.98 31.80 -15.73
CA ARG A 156 4.71 30.89 -16.61
C ARG A 156 5.01 29.60 -15.83
N ALA A 157 4.27 28.54 -16.12
CA ALA A 157 4.72 27.19 -15.84
C ALA A 157 5.97 26.91 -16.70
N ALA A 158 7.07 26.54 -16.06
CA ALA A 158 8.25 26.06 -16.74
C ALA A 158 7.97 24.70 -17.40
N PRO A 159 8.51 24.41 -18.58
CA PRO A 159 8.38 23.10 -19.19
C PRO A 159 9.14 22.05 -18.39
N PRO A 160 8.67 20.79 -18.31
CA PRO A 160 9.41 19.71 -17.67
C PRO A 160 10.68 19.44 -18.49
N GLY A 161 11.82 19.68 -17.86
CA GLY A 161 13.12 19.23 -18.36
C GLY A 161 13.26 17.69 -18.23
N PRO A 162 14.19 17.08 -18.97
CA PRO A 162 14.42 15.64 -18.86
C PRO A 162 14.88 15.29 -17.45
N HIS A 163 14.31 14.21 -16.90
CA HIS A 163 14.65 13.66 -15.58
C HIS A 163 16.16 13.40 -15.46
N PRO A 164 16.83 14.02 -14.50
CA PRO A 164 18.10 13.50 -14.01
C PRO A 164 17.78 12.29 -13.12
N GLN A 165 18.55 11.24 -13.31
CA GLN A 165 18.53 10.04 -12.49
C GLN A 165 18.73 10.41 -11.02
N ASP A 166 17.88 9.82 -10.16
CA ASP A 166 17.71 10.08 -8.73
C ASP A 166 18.97 9.89 -7.88
N GLU A 167 19.76 10.93 -7.70
CA GLU A 167 20.74 10.98 -6.59
C GLU A 167 20.60 12.23 -5.69
N GLY A 168 19.53 13.00 -5.77
CA GLY A 168 19.45 14.32 -5.12
C GLY A 168 18.31 14.62 -4.16
N ALA A 169 17.28 13.78 -4.01
CA ALA A 169 16.05 14.14 -3.28
C ALA A 169 16.06 13.92 -1.76
N ALA A 170 17.19 13.56 -1.15
CA ALA A 170 17.26 13.23 0.29
C ALA A 170 17.55 14.41 1.22
N ARG A 171 17.48 15.67 0.78
CA ARG A 171 17.96 16.84 1.57
C ARG A 171 16.96 17.96 1.79
N ALA A 172 15.70 17.67 2.01
CA ALA A 172 14.74 18.68 2.50
C ALA A 172 14.05 18.18 3.78
N GLY A 173 14.51 18.64 4.94
CA GLY A 173 13.74 18.61 6.18
C GLY A 173 13.70 17.29 6.95
N GLY A 174 14.80 16.79 7.48
CA GLY A 174 14.80 15.96 8.71
C GLY A 174 14.15 14.57 8.71
N ALA A 175 13.53 14.10 7.65
CA ALA A 175 12.97 12.77 7.53
C ALA A 175 13.96 11.85 6.81
N GLN A 176 14.68 11.04 7.58
CA GLN A 176 15.56 10.03 7.00
C GLN A 176 14.69 8.86 6.51
N ALA A 177 14.63 8.66 5.21
CA ALA A 177 14.04 7.51 4.54
C ALA A 177 15.15 6.71 3.85
N PHE A 178 14.90 5.45 3.53
CA PHE A 178 15.84 4.67 2.72
C PHE A 178 15.98 5.31 1.33
N ALA A 179 17.22 5.44 0.86
CA ALA A 179 17.49 5.98 -0.47
C ALA A 179 17.16 4.98 -1.60
N LYS A 180 17.23 3.68 -1.32
CA LYS A 180 16.95 2.61 -2.27
C LYS A 180 15.52 2.09 -2.14
N ARG A 181 14.96 1.58 -3.23
CA ARG A 181 13.58 1.05 -3.28
C ARG A 181 13.48 -0.45 -2.97
N THR A 182 14.54 -1.21 -3.20
CA THR A 182 14.58 -2.63 -2.86
C THR A 182 15.36 -2.82 -1.57
N LEU A 183 14.70 -3.30 -0.54
CA LEU A 183 15.25 -3.52 0.79
C LEU A 183 15.32 -5.00 1.11
N SER A 184 16.45 -5.46 1.59
CA SER A 184 16.62 -6.82 2.09
C SER A 184 16.32 -6.86 3.59
N TRP A 185 15.67 -7.96 4.03
CA TRP A 185 15.41 -8.18 5.44
C TRP A 185 15.74 -9.61 5.86
N ARG A 186 16.03 -9.79 7.15
CA ARG A 186 16.38 -11.11 7.70
C ARG A 186 15.86 -11.25 9.13
N LEU A 187 15.31 -12.43 9.43
CA LEU A 187 15.10 -12.88 10.79
C LEU A 187 16.39 -13.57 11.27
N LEU A 188 16.99 -13.06 12.37
CA LEU A 188 18.25 -13.55 12.92
C LEU A 188 18.05 -14.93 13.56
N GLY A 189 18.93 -15.88 13.24
CA GLY A 189 18.83 -17.25 13.75
C GLY A 189 19.00 -17.37 15.27
N GLU A 190 19.88 -16.55 15.85
CA GLU A 190 20.07 -16.44 17.31
C GLU A 190 18.91 -15.72 18.03
N GLY A 191 18.05 -15.07 17.28
CA GLY A 191 16.89 -14.31 17.77
C GLY A 191 15.56 -14.91 17.32
N TYR A 192 15.43 -16.23 17.22
CA TYR A 192 14.13 -16.86 17.03
C TYR A 192 13.33 -16.91 18.34
N SER A 193 12.03 -16.62 18.25
CA SER A 193 11.12 -16.80 19.37
C SER A 193 11.03 -18.28 19.77
N ARG A 194 10.86 -18.53 21.04
CA ARG A 194 10.60 -19.86 21.59
C ARG A 194 9.12 -20.24 21.58
N GLN A 195 8.25 -19.28 21.29
CA GLN A 195 6.79 -19.44 21.40
C GLN A 195 6.13 -19.83 20.08
N LEU A 196 6.73 -19.44 18.96
CA LEU A 196 6.21 -19.71 17.62
C LEU A 196 7.24 -20.49 16.80
N PRO A 197 6.83 -21.46 15.97
CA PRO A 197 7.72 -22.10 15.00
C PRO A 197 8.39 -21.09 14.09
N ALA A 198 9.65 -21.33 13.69
CA ALA A 198 10.44 -20.38 12.91
C ALA A 198 9.84 -20.07 11.52
N ASP A 199 9.17 -21.04 10.90
CA ASP A 199 8.42 -20.89 9.66
C ASP A 199 7.21 -19.97 9.83
N GLN A 200 6.47 -20.08 10.93
CA GLN A 200 5.39 -19.16 11.26
C GLN A 200 5.89 -17.74 11.53
N GLN A 201 7.01 -17.60 12.25
CA GLN A 201 7.62 -16.28 12.46
C GLN A 201 7.96 -15.62 11.12
N ARG A 202 8.62 -16.36 10.22
CA ARG A 202 8.96 -15.87 8.87
C ARG A 202 7.72 -15.54 8.05
N HIS A 203 6.71 -16.39 8.10
CA HIS A 203 5.44 -16.16 7.40
C HIS A 203 4.79 -14.86 7.86
N VAL A 204 4.69 -14.62 9.17
CA VAL A 204 4.11 -13.40 9.73
C VAL A 204 4.92 -12.16 9.33
N LEU A 205 6.25 -12.25 9.35
CA LEU A 205 7.11 -11.13 8.94
C LEU A 205 6.98 -10.83 7.43
N ARG A 206 6.88 -11.87 6.57
CA ARG A 206 6.57 -11.67 5.14
C ARG A 206 5.26 -10.93 4.94
N LEU A 207 4.21 -11.30 5.70
CA LEU A 207 2.93 -10.59 5.68
C LEU A 207 3.08 -9.12 6.09
N ALA A 208 3.85 -8.85 7.15
CA ALA A 208 4.07 -7.49 7.61
C ALA A 208 4.78 -6.61 6.57
N PHE A 209 5.83 -7.12 5.94
CA PHE A 209 6.51 -6.42 4.86
C PHE A 209 5.61 -6.25 3.63
N ARG A 210 4.80 -7.26 3.30
CA ARG A 210 3.84 -7.18 2.21
C ARG A 210 2.85 -6.04 2.42
N MET A 211 2.30 -5.87 3.62
CA MET A 211 1.35 -4.79 3.91
C MET A 211 1.92 -3.40 3.59
N TRP A 212 3.22 -3.18 3.85
CA TRP A 212 3.87 -1.92 3.47
C TRP A 212 4.18 -1.83 1.97
N SER A 213 4.52 -2.94 1.31
CA SER A 213 4.76 -2.93 -0.14
C SER A 213 3.49 -2.70 -0.96
N GLU A 214 2.33 -3.11 -0.46
CA GLU A 214 1.03 -2.87 -1.12
C GLU A 214 0.65 -1.38 -1.23
N VAL A 215 1.31 -0.51 -0.46
CA VAL A 215 0.98 0.93 -0.38
C VAL A 215 2.15 1.86 -0.67
N THR A 216 3.31 1.30 -1.02
CA THR A 216 4.54 2.07 -1.32
C THR A 216 5.28 1.50 -2.53
N PRO A 217 6.12 2.29 -3.20
CA PRO A 217 7.00 1.79 -4.26
C PRO A 217 8.21 1.03 -3.71
N LEU A 218 8.17 0.55 -2.44
CA LEU A 218 9.22 -0.25 -1.83
C LEU A 218 8.99 -1.72 -2.09
N THR A 219 10.06 -2.42 -2.43
CA THR A 219 10.10 -3.86 -2.61
C THR A 219 10.93 -4.49 -1.48
N PHE A 220 10.38 -5.48 -0.79
CA PHE A 220 11.06 -6.17 0.30
C PHE A 220 11.45 -7.58 -0.12
N ARG A 221 12.70 -7.95 0.13
CA ARG A 221 13.24 -9.27 -0.20
C ARG A 221 13.79 -9.92 1.06
N GLU A 222 13.29 -11.11 1.37
CA GLU A 222 13.88 -11.92 2.43
C GLU A 222 15.26 -12.44 1.97
N ASP A 223 16.25 -12.29 2.83
CA ASP A 223 17.58 -12.84 2.64
C ASP A 223 17.84 -13.91 3.71
N PRO A 224 17.71 -15.19 3.38
CA PRO A 224 17.91 -16.28 4.33
C PRO A 224 19.39 -16.63 4.57
N GLY A 225 20.31 -16.07 3.78
CA GLY A 225 21.75 -16.43 3.81
C GLY A 225 22.48 -15.93 5.06
N PRO A 226 23.38 -16.71 5.67
CA PRO A 226 24.07 -16.34 6.92
C PRO A 226 25.10 -15.22 6.77
N GLY A 227 25.56 -14.90 5.56
CA GLY A 227 26.69 -14.01 5.32
C GLY A 227 26.37 -12.61 4.79
N ALA A 228 25.15 -12.31 4.36
CA ALA A 228 24.82 -11.03 3.76
C ALA A 228 24.39 -10.00 4.82
N SER A 229 24.76 -8.72 4.61
CA SER A 229 24.25 -7.62 5.44
C SER A 229 22.85 -7.25 4.95
N ALA A 230 21.81 -7.77 5.61
CA ALA A 230 20.45 -7.32 5.35
C ALA A 230 20.28 -5.85 5.79
N ASP A 231 19.43 -5.11 5.05
CA ASP A 231 19.12 -3.72 5.39
C ASP A 231 18.32 -3.59 6.69
N ILE A 232 17.49 -4.60 6.96
CA ILE A 232 16.62 -4.67 8.13
C ILE A 232 16.81 -6.04 8.76
N LYS A 233 17.20 -6.07 10.03
CA LYS A 233 17.32 -7.31 10.78
C LYS A 233 16.25 -7.34 11.85
N LEU A 234 15.65 -8.51 12.02
CA LEU A 234 14.60 -8.72 13.01
C LEU A 234 15.03 -9.86 13.94
N GLY A 235 14.70 -9.75 15.22
CA GLY A 235 15.03 -10.81 16.17
C GLY A 235 14.23 -10.70 17.45
N PHE A 236 14.08 -11.85 18.12
CA PHE A 236 13.44 -11.96 19.43
C PHE A 236 14.52 -12.08 20.48
N GLY A 237 14.24 -11.57 21.67
CA GLY A 237 15.15 -11.73 22.81
C GLY A 237 14.52 -11.31 24.12
N GLN A 238 15.15 -11.66 25.22
CA GLN A 238 14.68 -11.38 26.57
C GLN A 238 15.72 -10.50 27.30
N GLY A 239 15.28 -9.55 28.09
CA GLY A 239 16.16 -8.70 28.88
C GLY A 239 17.27 -8.07 28.03
N ARG A 240 18.56 -8.44 28.29
CA ARG A 240 19.71 -8.09 27.43
C ARG A 240 19.73 -9.01 26.21
N HIS A 241 19.61 -8.49 25.00
CA HIS A 241 19.40 -9.28 23.79
C HIS A 241 20.17 -8.71 22.60
N LEU A 242 20.61 -9.57 21.70
CA LEU A 242 21.14 -9.28 20.35
C LEU A 242 22.16 -8.11 20.30
N GLY A 243 22.94 -7.90 21.35
CA GLY A 243 23.87 -6.77 21.45
C GLY A 243 23.22 -5.38 21.59
N CYS A 244 21.89 -5.34 21.80
CA CYS A 244 21.11 -4.15 21.97
C CYS A 244 21.51 -3.37 23.25
N PRO A 245 21.69 -2.02 23.19
CA PRO A 245 21.93 -1.22 24.38
C PRO A 245 20.68 -1.08 25.27
N ARG A 246 19.48 -1.38 24.73
CA ARG A 246 18.23 -1.40 25.47
C ARG A 246 18.00 -2.76 26.09
N VAL A 247 17.36 -2.76 27.25
CA VAL A 247 17.00 -3.97 28.00
C VAL A 247 15.48 -4.05 28.01
N PHE A 248 14.93 -5.20 27.62
CA PHE A 248 13.51 -5.47 27.75
C PHE A 248 13.13 -5.62 29.21
N ASP A 249 11.91 -5.24 29.53
CA ASP A 249 11.40 -5.18 30.90
C ASP A 249 10.64 -6.44 31.33
N GLY A 250 10.41 -7.37 30.42
CA GLY A 250 9.63 -8.58 30.63
C GLY A 250 8.15 -8.36 30.34
N VAL A 251 7.32 -9.33 30.67
CA VAL A 251 5.89 -9.31 30.33
C VAL A 251 5.18 -8.03 30.78
N GLY A 252 4.58 -7.29 29.86
CA GLY A 252 3.51 -6.35 30.15
C GLY A 252 3.64 -4.91 29.67
N GLN A 253 4.81 -4.31 29.54
CA GLN A 253 4.94 -2.91 29.12
C GLN A 253 5.52 -2.76 27.73
N GLU A 254 6.82 -2.98 27.52
CA GLU A 254 7.45 -2.83 26.21
C GLU A 254 7.48 -4.18 25.47
N PHE A 255 6.69 -4.32 24.39
CA PHE A 255 6.64 -5.56 23.63
C PHE A 255 7.62 -5.62 22.44
N ALA A 256 8.11 -4.50 21.97
CA ALA A 256 9.08 -4.42 20.88
C ALA A 256 9.68 -3.01 20.78
N HIS A 257 10.78 -2.89 20.06
CA HIS A 257 11.33 -1.60 19.65
C HIS A 257 12.07 -1.71 18.32
N ALA A 258 12.14 -0.60 17.60
CA ALA A 258 12.81 -0.49 16.32
C ALA A 258 13.70 0.74 16.25
N TRP A 259 14.69 0.69 15.36
CA TRP A 259 15.50 1.84 14.97
C TRP A 259 15.15 2.26 13.55
N ARG A 260 15.10 3.54 13.35
CA ARG A 260 14.93 4.08 12.01
C ARG A 260 16.08 3.61 11.12
N LEU A 261 15.74 3.08 9.93
CA LEU A 261 16.69 2.51 8.96
C LEU A 261 17.57 1.39 9.56
N GLY A 262 17.04 0.66 10.52
CA GLY A 262 17.80 -0.34 11.28
C GLY A 262 16.99 -1.57 11.65
N ASP A 263 17.26 -2.07 12.84
CA ASP A 263 16.81 -3.37 13.29
C ASP A 263 15.49 -3.28 14.08
N VAL A 264 14.78 -4.42 14.20
CA VAL A 264 13.58 -4.59 15.01
C VAL A 264 13.82 -5.70 16.00
N HIS A 265 13.57 -5.42 17.28
CA HIS A 265 13.64 -6.43 18.34
C HIS A 265 12.28 -6.60 19.01
N PHE A 266 11.89 -7.86 19.21
CA PHE A 266 10.66 -8.27 19.87
C PHE A 266 11.00 -8.86 21.24
N ASP A 267 10.24 -8.51 22.29
CA ASP A 267 10.42 -9.09 23.62
C ASP A 267 9.83 -10.50 23.68
N ASP A 268 10.69 -11.53 23.77
CA ASP A 268 10.27 -12.93 23.79
C ASP A 268 9.68 -13.36 25.16
N ASP A 269 9.63 -12.46 26.12
CA ASP A 269 8.84 -12.64 27.36
C ASP A 269 7.34 -12.40 27.13
N GLU A 270 6.98 -11.64 26.08
CA GLU A 270 5.59 -11.37 25.72
C GLU A 270 4.94 -12.57 24.99
N HIS A 271 3.63 -12.74 25.18
CA HIS A 271 2.90 -13.83 24.54
C HIS A 271 2.48 -13.47 23.10
N PHE A 272 3.39 -13.65 22.16
CA PHE A 272 3.11 -13.46 20.74
C PHE A 272 2.29 -14.61 20.15
N THR A 273 1.33 -14.25 19.32
CA THR A 273 0.40 -15.19 18.67
C THR A 273 0.35 -14.97 17.16
N PRO A 274 -0.01 -16.01 16.38
CA PRO A 274 -0.21 -15.87 14.94
C PRO A 274 -1.44 -14.99 14.62
N PRO A 275 -1.57 -14.51 13.39
CA PRO A 275 -2.67 -13.60 12.97
C PRO A 275 -4.07 -14.16 13.16
N THR A 276 -4.20 -15.49 13.21
CA THR A 276 -5.49 -16.20 13.36
C THR A 276 -5.95 -16.35 14.80
N SER A 277 -5.14 -15.93 15.78
CA SER A 277 -5.46 -16.06 17.20
C SER A 277 -6.26 -14.85 17.70
N ASP A 278 -7.27 -15.12 18.52
CA ASP A 278 -8.06 -14.11 19.21
C ASP A 278 -7.48 -13.72 20.58
N THR A 279 -6.42 -14.41 21.02
CA THR A 279 -5.76 -14.19 22.31
C THR A 279 -4.31 -13.75 22.14
N GLY A 280 -3.73 -13.17 23.19
CA GLY A 280 -2.33 -12.74 23.19
C GLY A 280 -2.05 -11.48 22.38
N ILE A 281 -0.80 -11.31 22.00
CA ILE A 281 -0.30 -10.16 21.23
C ILE A 281 -0.06 -10.62 19.78
N SER A 282 -0.82 -10.09 18.84
CA SER A 282 -0.64 -10.41 17.42
C SER A 282 0.75 -9.98 16.93
N LEU A 283 1.61 -10.94 16.63
CA LEU A 283 2.95 -10.68 16.09
C LEU A 283 2.86 -9.86 14.79
N LEU A 284 1.86 -10.13 13.94
CA LEU A 284 1.68 -9.39 12.69
C LEU A 284 1.49 -7.90 12.94
N ARG A 285 0.64 -7.53 13.90
CA ARG A 285 0.36 -6.11 14.20
C ARG A 285 1.59 -5.41 14.75
N VAL A 286 2.30 -6.06 15.68
CA VAL A 286 3.53 -5.51 16.24
C VAL A 286 4.60 -5.38 15.15
N ALA A 287 4.79 -6.40 14.30
CA ALA A 287 5.75 -6.34 13.20
C ALA A 287 5.43 -5.22 12.19
N VAL A 288 4.16 -5.05 11.81
CA VAL A 288 3.77 -3.95 10.90
C VAL A 288 4.04 -2.59 11.54
N HIS A 289 3.76 -2.42 12.84
CA HIS A 289 4.06 -1.20 13.59
C HIS A 289 5.56 -0.91 13.61
N GLU A 290 6.39 -1.86 14.05
CA GLU A 290 7.84 -1.67 14.19
C GLU A 290 8.52 -1.45 12.81
N ILE A 291 8.10 -2.17 11.78
CA ILE A 291 8.58 -1.92 10.40
C ILE A 291 8.21 -0.49 9.96
N GLY A 292 7.04 0.02 10.33
CA GLY A 292 6.68 1.42 10.09
C GLY A 292 7.71 2.40 10.66
N HIS A 293 8.24 2.14 11.86
CA HIS A 293 9.32 2.93 12.47
C HIS A 293 10.64 2.79 11.71
N VAL A 294 11.00 1.58 11.32
CA VAL A 294 12.18 1.33 10.48
C VAL A 294 12.09 2.15 9.19
N LEU A 295 10.92 2.19 8.58
CA LEU A 295 10.67 2.96 7.35
C LEU A 295 10.57 4.48 7.58
N GLY A 296 10.63 4.95 8.82
CA GLY A 296 10.72 6.37 9.16
C GLY A 296 9.45 6.99 9.73
N LEU A 297 8.37 6.24 9.91
CA LEU A 297 7.14 6.76 10.50
C LEU A 297 7.29 6.99 12.01
N PRO A 298 6.84 8.12 12.54
CA PRO A 298 6.71 8.35 13.98
C PRO A 298 5.42 7.72 14.51
N HIS A 299 5.27 7.67 15.83
CA HIS A 299 3.99 7.38 16.45
C HIS A 299 2.87 8.32 15.98
N SER A 300 1.67 7.76 15.86
CA SER A 300 0.43 8.46 15.53
C SER A 300 -0.61 8.16 16.59
N TYR A 301 -1.25 9.20 17.14
CA TYR A 301 -2.34 9.04 18.13
C TYR A 301 -3.74 9.04 17.49
N ARG A 302 -3.78 8.96 16.15
CA ARG A 302 -5.06 8.85 15.44
C ARG A 302 -5.68 7.47 15.67
N ALA A 303 -6.98 7.46 15.99
CA ALA A 303 -7.73 6.21 16.11
C ALA A 303 -7.69 5.44 14.76
N GLY A 304 -7.38 4.15 14.83
CA GLY A 304 -7.25 3.30 13.65
C GLY A 304 -5.84 3.16 13.07
N SER A 305 -4.94 4.13 13.32
CA SER A 305 -3.55 4.05 12.86
C SER A 305 -2.85 2.83 13.46
N ILE A 306 -2.06 2.12 12.63
CA ILE A 306 -1.17 1.06 13.12
C ILE A 306 -0.01 1.64 13.94
N MET A 307 0.35 2.90 13.69
CA MET A 307 1.44 3.58 14.38
C MET A 307 1.06 4.13 15.77
N GLN A 308 -0.05 3.68 16.38
CA GLN A 308 -0.35 4.03 17.78
C GLN A 308 0.68 3.41 18.72
N PRO A 309 1.22 4.18 19.70
CA PRO A 309 2.26 3.67 20.60
C PRO A 309 1.77 2.51 21.48
N ASN A 310 0.49 2.51 21.84
CA ASN A 310 -0.10 1.49 22.69
C ASN A 310 -0.72 0.38 21.85
N TYR A 311 -0.48 -0.86 22.24
CA TYR A 311 -1.13 -2.00 21.63
C TYR A 311 -2.62 -2.02 21.99
N THR A 312 -3.46 -2.11 20.98
CA THR A 312 -4.90 -2.26 21.14
C THR A 312 -5.32 -3.58 20.50
N PRO A 313 -5.79 -4.56 21.27
CA PRO A 313 -6.34 -5.79 20.71
C PRO A 313 -7.48 -5.44 19.74
N ARG A 314 -7.43 -6.00 18.55
CA ARG A 314 -8.50 -5.91 17.55
C ARG A 314 -8.59 -7.28 16.89
N GLY A 315 -9.70 -7.58 16.23
CA GLY A 315 -9.88 -8.83 15.51
C GLY A 315 -8.75 -9.14 14.51
N PRO A 316 -8.67 -10.38 14.02
CA PRO A 316 -7.55 -10.88 13.20
C PRO A 316 -7.35 -10.09 11.91
N ALA A 317 -8.43 -9.56 11.33
CA ALA A 317 -8.36 -8.72 10.15
C ALA A 317 -8.11 -7.25 10.54
N PHE A 318 -6.90 -6.77 10.32
CA PHE A 318 -6.61 -5.33 10.41
C PHE A 318 -5.99 -4.85 9.10
N GLU A 319 -6.13 -3.58 8.86
CA GLU A 319 -5.71 -2.91 7.63
C GLU A 319 -4.93 -1.65 7.97
N LEU A 320 -4.04 -1.22 7.08
CA LEU A 320 -3.36 0.06 7.22
C LEU A 320 -4.38 1.20 7.07
N ASP A 321 -4.49 2.04 8.09
CA ASP A 321 -5.35 3.23 8.04
C ASP A 321 -4.93 4.16 6.91
N TRP A 322 -5.89 4.92 6.38
CA TRP A 322 -5.61 5.91 5.34
C TRP A 322 -4.48 6.87 5.74
N SER A 323 -4.40 7.25 7.01
CA SER A 323 -3.34 8.15 7.50
C SER A 323 -1.96 7.53 7.45
N ASP A 324 -1.84 6.23 7.77
CA ASP A 324 -0.57 5.49 7.70
C ASP A 324 -0.08 5.36 6.26
N ARG A 325 -1.00 5.01 5.34
CA ARG A 325 -0.72 4.94 3.90
C ARG A 325 -0.25 6.29 3.36
N LYS A 326 -0.92 7.39 3.72
CA LYS A 326 -0.51 8.74 3.29
C LYS A 326 0.79 9.19 3.96
N ALA A 327 1.05 8.81 5.20
CA ALA A 327 2.30 9.14 5.87
C ALA A 327 3.49 8.47 5.20
N ILE A 328 3.39 7.16 4.88
CA ILE A 328 4.48 6.45 4.21
C ILE A 328 4.68 6.93 2.76
N GLN A 329 3.61 7.26 2.03
CA GLN A 329 3.69 7.80 0.68
C GLN A 329 4.33 9.19 0.62
N ARG A 330 4.24 10.00 1.69
CA ARG A 330 4.99 11.27 1.78
C ARG A 330 6.50 11.06 1.86
N LEU A 331 6.94 9.92 2.40
CA LEU A 331 8.36 9.59 2.51
C LEU A 331 8.93 8.97 1.23
N TYR A 332 8.16 8.08 0.59
CA TYR A 332 8.66 7.24 -0.50
C TYR A 332 7.99 7.51 -1.85
N GLY A 333 6.98 8.38 -1.89
CA GLY A 333 6.18 8.62 -3.08
C GLY A 333 5.06 7.59 -3.27
N SER A 334 4.25 7.79 -4.30
CA SER A 334 3.19 6.88 -4.72
C SER A 334 3.71 5.88 -5.74
N CYS A 335 3.04 4.74 -5.87
CA CYS A 335 3.35 3.76 -6.88
C CYS A 335 2.96 4.26 -8.27
N SER A 336 3.79 3.99 -9.26
CA SER A 336 3.57 4.39 -10.64
C SER A 336 3.89 3.22 -11.57
N GLY A 337 3.30 3.22 -12.77
CA GLY A 337 3.55 2.23 -13.79
C GLY A 337 2.47 2.22 -14.86
N SER A 338 2.72 1.53 -15.97
CA SER A 338 1.75 1.27 -17.02
C SER A 338 0.88 0.05 -16.67
N PHE A 339 -0.24 -0.10 -17.34
CA PHE A 339 -1.13 -1.24 -17.20
C PHE A 339 -1.44 -1.80 -18.58
N ASP A 340 -1.51 -3.13 -18.70
CA ASP A 340 -1.85 -3.80 -19.96
C ASP A 340 -3.32 -3.61 -20.30
N THR A 341 -4.20 -3.67 -19.28
CA THR A 341 -5.61 -3.31 -19.44
C THR A 341 -6.22 -2.81 -18.11
N VAL A 342 -7.25 -1.97 -18.23
CA VAL A 342 -8.01 -1.43 -17.09
C VAL A 342 -9.49 -1.50 -17.44
N PHE A 343 -10.34 -1.91 -16.50
CA PHE A 343 -11.79 -1.97 -16.72
C PHE A 343 -12.59 -1.92 -15.42
N ASP A 344 -13.83 -1.46 -15.51
CA ASP A 344 -14.79 -1.60 -14.42
C ASP A 344 -15.55 -2.93 -14.53
N TRP A 345 -15.67 -3.63 -13.40
CA TRP A 345 -16.51 -4.80 -13.24
C TRP A 345 -17.74 -4.45 -12.43
N ILE A 346 -18.91 -4.86 -12.93
CA ILE A 346 -20.19 -4.60 -12.30
C ILE A 346 -20.60 -5.82 -11.50
N ARG A 347 -20.89 -5.64 -10.21
CA ARG A 347 -21.51 -6.64 -9.35
C ARG A 347 -22.84 -6.11 -8.85
N THR A 348 -23.85 -6.94 -8.91
CA THR A 348 -25.15 -6.64 -8.29
C THR A 348 -25.15 -7.22 -6.88
N GLU A 349 -25.22 -6.36 -5.88
CA GLU A 349 -25.38 -6.76 -4.48
C GLU A 349 -26.81 -6.52 -4.05
N ARG A 350 -27.39 -7.48 -3.34
CA ARG A 350 -28.68 -7.28 -2.69
C ARG A 350 -28.48 -6.73 -1.29
N SER A 351 -29.15 -5.63 -0.98
CA SER A 351 -29.19 -5.10 0.38
C SER A 351 -29.93 -6.09 1.29
N PRO A 352 -29.76 -6.01 2.62
CA PRO A 352 -30.56 -6.78 3.58
C PRO A 352 -32.09 -6.58 3.42
N ARG A 353 -32.51 -5.50 2.76
CA ARG A 353 -33.92 -5.18 2.43
C ARG A 353 -34.36 -5.76 1.07
N GLY A 354 -33.47 -6.47 0.36
CA GLY A 354 -33.77 -7.07 -0.95
C GLY A 354 -33.51 -6.18 -2.16
N ASP A 355 -33.16 -4.90 -1.97
CA ASP A 355 -32.89 -3.98 -3.06
C ASP A 355 -31.59 -4.35 -3.79
N ALA A 356 -31.65 -4.44 -5.11
CA ALA A 356 -30.48 -4.69 -5.93
C ALA A 356 -29.71 -3.39 -6.19
N THR A 357 -28.46 -3.32 -5.74
CA THR A 357 -27.55 -2.19 -5.99
C THR A 357 -26.37 -2.64 -6.84
N ALA A 358 -26.10 -1.91 -7.93
CA ALA A 358 -24.91 -2.13 -8.73
C ALA A 358 -23.66 -1.51 -8.03
N ARG A 359 -22.63 -2.33 -7.83
CA ARG A 359 -21.31 -1.88 -7.38
C ARG A 359 -20.32 -1.96 -8.53
N PHE A 360 -19.48 -0.97 -8.62
CA PHE A 360 -18.44 -0.85 -9.63
C PHE A 360 -17.08 -0.90 -8.96
N SER A 361 -16.28 -1.90 -9.32
CA SER A 361 -14.86 -2.01 -8.93
C SER A 361 -14.01 -1.89 -10.19
N THR A 362 -12.91 -1.15 -10.10
CA THR A 362 -11.98 -1.03 -11.22
C THR A 362 -10.88 -2.08 -11.08
N TYR A 363 -10.64 -2.83 -12.13
CA TYR A 363 -9.54 -3.79 -12.19
C TYR A 363 -8.40 -3.22 -13.02
N PHE A 364 -7.18 -3.39 -12.51
CA PHE A 364 -5.92 -3.05 -13.18
C PHE A 364 -5.15 -4.31 -13.45
N PHE A 365 -4.74 -4.55 -14.69
CA PHE A 365 -3.95 -5.71 -15.09
C PHE A 365 -2.57 -5.27 -15.57
N ARG A 366 -1.53 -5.98 -15.11
CA ARG A 366 -0.14 -5.79 -15.52
C ARG A 366 0.57 -7.14 -15.54
N HIS A 367 1.09 -7.54 -16.69
CA HIS A 367 1.75 -8.82 -16.89
C HIS A 367 0.87 -9.99 -16.43
N SER A 368 1.26 -10.70 -15.37
CA SER A 368 0.54 -11.85 -14.82
C SER A 368 -0.32 -11.52 -13.61
N TRP A 369 -0.45 -10.25 -13.26
CA TRP A 369 -1.04 -9.79 -12.01
C TRP A 369 -2.22 -8.87 -12.23
N TYR A 370 -3.16 -8.85 -11.26
CA TYR A 370 -4.25 -7.90 -11.24
C TYR A 370 -4.52 -7.36 -9.84
N TRP A 371 -5.03 -6.14 -9.81
CA TRP A 371 -5.50 -5.42 -8.62
C TRP A 371 -6.97 -5.12 -8.77
N LEU A 372 -7.73 -5.23 -7.67
CA LEU A 372 -9.09 -4.74 -7.56
C LEU A 372 -9.07 -3.41 -6.81
N TYR A 373 -9.49 -2.34 -7.47
CA TYR A 373 -9.61 -1.01 -6.87
C TYR A 373 -11.04 -0.75 -6.41
N GLU A 374 -11.19 -0.53 -5.11
CA GLU A 374 -12.46 -0.22 -4.47
C GLU A 374 -12.75 1.29 -4.59
N ASN A 375 -13.51 1.70 -5.60
CA ASN A 375 -13.77 3.11 -5.90
C ASN A 375 -14.40 3.91 -4.74
N ARG A 376 -15.16 3.26 -3.85
CA ARG A 376 -15.75 3.93 -2.67
C ARG A 376 -14.72 4.25 -1.60
N ASN A 377 -13.72 3.39 -1.47
CA ASN A 377 -12.70 3.47 -0.42
C ASN A 377 -11.42 4.15 -0.92
N ASN A 378 -11.33 4.45 -2.21
CA ASN A 378 -10.15 5.00 -2.88
C ASN A 378 -8.86 4.23 -2.55
N ARG A 379 -8.91 2.90 -2.69
CA ARG A 379 -7.79 2.01 -2.41
C ARG A 379 -7.88 0.73 -3.21
N THR A 380 -6.77 0.02 -3.32
CA THR A 380 -6.77 -1.39 -3.73
C THR A 380 -7.30 -2.28 -2.61
N ARG A 381 -7.84 -3.44 -2.99
CA ARG A 381 -8.17 -4.50 -2.04
C ARG A 381 -6.89 -4.97 -1.35
N TYR A 382 -6.96 -5.24 -0.04
CA TYR A 382 -5.83 -5.83 0.68
C TYR A 382 -5.51 -7.23 0.16
N GLY A 383 -4.21 -7.56 0.10
CA GLY A 383 -3.72 -8.79 -0.47
C GLY A 383 -3.54 -8.77 -1.99
N ASP A 384 -3.84 -7.65 -2.67
CA ASP A 384 -3.47 -7.46 -4.07
C ASP A 384 -1.98 -7.10 -4.22
N PRO A 385 -1.33 -7.41 -5.36
CA PRO A 385 -1.91 -8.08 -6.52
C PRO A 385 -2.12 -9.58 -6.34
N LEU A 386 -3.06 -10.12 -7.11
CA LEU A 386 -3.27 -11.56 -7.27
C LEU A 386 -2.88 -12.02 -8.68
N PRO A 387 -2.48 -13.29 -8.86
CA PRO A 387 -2.24 -13.84 -10.19
C PRO A 387 -3.53 -13.87 -11.03
N ILE A 388 -3.45 -13.55 -12.32
CA ILE A 388 -4.59 -13.62 -13.24
C ILE A 388 -5.20 -15.03 -13.25
N LEU A 389 -4.36 -16.06 -13.22
CA LEU A 389 -4.81 -17.47 -13.22
C LEU A 389 -5.72 -17.83 -12.03
N THR A 390 -5.53 -17.19 -10.88
CA THR A 390 -6.33 -17.49 -9.68
C THR A 390 -7.69 -16.79 -9.66
N GLY A 391 -7.77 -15.61 -10.28
CA GLY A 391 -8.97 -14.79 -10.26
C GLY A 391 -9.80 -14.82 -11.53
N TRP A 392 -9.25 -15.34 -12.65
CA TRP A 392 -9.87 -15.27 -13.96
C TRP A 392 -9.68 -16.57 -14.74
N ARG A 393 -10.53 -17.56 -14.48
CA ARG A 393 -10.38 -18.89 -15.06
C ARG A 393 -10.59 -18.89 -16.57
N GLY A 394 -9.72 -19.60 -17.29
CA GLY A 394 -9.84 -19.82 -18.74
C GLY A 394 -9.43 -18.63 -19.61
N VAL A 395 -9.06 -17.48 -19.04
CA VAL A 395 -8.42 -16.39 -19.79
C VAL A 395 -6.91 -16.54 -19.81
N PRO A 396 -6.18 -15.88 -20.73
CA PRO A 396 -4.71 -15.91 -20.73
C PRO A 396 -4.12 -15.40 -19.41
N ALA A 397 -3.08 -16.09 -18.95
CA ALA A 397 -2.43 -15.80 -17.67
C ALA A 397 -1.57 -14.52 -17.65
N GLN A 398 -1.33 -13.91 -18.80
CA GLN A 398 -0.37 -12.80 -18.93
C GLN A 398 -0.84 -11.80 -19.99
N SER A 399 -0.54 -10.52 -19.73
CA SER A 399 -0.60 -9.43 -20.72
C SER A 399 -1.88 -9.44 -21.56
N ILE A 400 -3.00 -9.21 -20.91
CA ILE A 400 -4.31 -9.04 -21.57
C ILE A 400 -4.29 -7.70 -22.33
N ASP A 401 -4.53 -7.71 -23.64
CA ASP A 401 -4.46 -6.51 -24.47
C ASP A 401 -5.66 -5.58 -24.25
N ALA A 402 -6.85 -6.15 -24.06
CA ALA A 402 -8.06 -5.37 -23.83
C ALA A 402 -9.15 -6.16 -23.09
N PHE A 403 -10.05 -5.42 -22.47
CA PHE A 403 -11.31 -5.93 -21.95
C PHE A 403 -12.47 -5.05 -22.43
N VAL A 404 -13.57 -5.69 -22.86
CA VAL A 404 -14.78 -5.01 -23.29
C VAL A 404 -15.99 -5.61 -22.60
N HIS A 405 -16.81 -4.79 -21.97
CA HIS A 405 -18.09 -5.17 -21.42
C HIS A 405 -19.21 -4.49 -22.19
N VAL A 406 -19.86 -5.24 -23.07
CA VAL A 406 -21.06 -4.79 -23.77
C VAL A 406 -22.26 -4.95 -22.86
N TRP A 407 -22.77 -3.84 -22.38
CA TRP A 407 -23.89 -3.83 -21.45
C TRP A 407 -25.02 -2.93 -21.94
N THR A 408 -26.06 -3.55 -22.49
CA THR A 408 -27.29 -2.91 -22.94
C THR A 408 -28.49 -3.55 -22.24
N TRP A 409 -29.68 -3.09 -22.50
CA TRP A 409 -30.90 -3.68 -21.92
C TRP A 409 -31.08 -5.17 -22.22
N GLY A 410 -30.68 -5.64 -23.41
CA GLY A 410 -30.82 -7.04 -23.83
C GLY A 410 -29.51 -7.79 -24.01
N ARG A 411 -28.37 -7.23 -23.60
CA ARG A 411 -27.06 -7.82 -23.85
C ARG A 411 -26.11 -7.51 -22.72
N ASP A 412 -25.54 -8.54 -22.12
CA ASP A 412 -24.55 -8.47 -21.05
C ASP A 412 -23.39 -9.44 -21.34
N GLU A 413 -22.44 -8.99 -22.16
CA GLU A 413 -21.36 -9.82 -22.69
C GLU A 413 -19.99 -9.22 -22.37
N ARG A 414 -19.09 -10.06 -21.90
CA ARG A 414 -17.74 -9.68 -21.47
C ARG A 414 -16.71 -10.39 -22.33
N TYR A 415 -15.75 -9.63 -22.86
CA TYR A 415 -14.74 -10.11 -23.77
C TYR A 415 -13.34 -9.70 -23.30
N PHE A 416 -12.44 -10.68 -23.25
CA PHE A 416 -10.99 -10.48 -23.09
C PHE A 416 -10.32 -10.67 -24.44
N PHE A 417 -9.34 -9.83 -24.75
CA PHE A 417 -8.60 -9.88 -26.01
C PHE A 417 -7.12 -10.09 -25.72
N LYS A 418 -6.48 -10.98 -26.51
CA LYS A 418 -5.03 -11.17 -26.52
C LYS A 418 -4.56 -11.66 -27.86
N GLY A 419 -3.55 -10.95 -28.43
CA GLY A 419 -3.00 -11.27 -29.73
C GLY A 419 -4.08 -11.18 -30.82
N ASN A 420 -4.32 -12.27 -31.54
CA ASN A 420 -5.33 -12.34 -32.58
C ASN A 420 -6.64 -13.03 -32.14
N ARG A 421 -6.79 -13.30 -30.83
CA ARG A 421 -7.92 -14.04 -30.27
C ARG A 421 -8.67 -13.26 -29.20
N TYR A 422 -9.93 -13.67 -28.95
CA TYR A 422 -10.75 -13.17 -27.87
C TYR A 422 -11.46 -14.31 -27.14
N TRP A 423 -11.75 -14.09 -25.85
CA TRP A 423 -12.48 -14.97 -24.95
C TRP A 423 -13.76 -14.28 -24.52
N ARG A 424 -14.89 -14.98 -24.58
CA ARG A 424 -16.12 -14.57 -23.90
C ARG A 424 -16.08 -15.08 -22.46
N TYR A 425 -16.48 -14.26 -21.51
CA TYR A 425 -16.40 -14.59 -20.09
C TYR A 425 -17.78 -14.71 -19.48
N ASP A 426 -18.03 -15.83 -18.78
CA ASP A 426 -19.23 -16.12 -18.01
C ASP A 426 -19.04 -15.61 -16.57
N SER A 427 -19.77 -14.54 -16.20
CA SER A 427 -19.70 -13.96 -14.87
C SER A 427 -20.41 -14.77 -13.79
N ASP A 428 -21.34 -15.64 -14.18
CA ASP A 428 -22.11 -16.44 -13.24
C ASP A 428 -21.32 -17.67 -12.80
N ARG A 429 -20.53 -18.24 -13.73
CA ARG A 429 -19.60 -19.35 -13.46
C ARG A 429 -18.19 -18.92 -13.13
N ASP A 430 -17.90 -17.62 -13.26
CA ASP A 430 -16.59 -17.01 -13.03
C ASP A 430 -15.46 -17.67 -13.84
N GLN A 431 -15.71 -17.89 -15.14
CA GLN A 431 -14.77 -18.49 -16.08
C GLN A 431 -15.03 -18.09 -17.54
N ALA A 432 -14.00 -18.21 -18.38
CA ALA A 432 -14.20 -18.07 -19.82
C ALA A 432 -15.04 -19.25 -20.37
N TYR A 433 -15.88 -18.98 -21.34
CA TYR A 433 -16.57 -20.02 -22.08
C TYR A 433 -15.58 -20.91 -22.82
N SER A 434 -15.77 -22.21 -22.79
CA SER A 434 -15.17 -23.15 -23.76
C SER A 434 -16.00 -23.19 -25.05
N GLU A 435 -17.33 -23.16 -24.90
CA GLU A 435 -18.30 -23.08 -25.95
C GLU A 435 -19.52 -22.28 -25.48
N ASP A 436 -20.08 -21.43 -26.34
CA ASP A 436 -21.27 -20.65 -26.01
C ASP A 436 -22.58 -21.40 -26.43
N GLU A 437 -23.70 -20.83 -26.05
CA GLU A 437 -25.05 -21.37 -26.33
C GLU A 437 -25.35 -21.50 -27.83
N ARG A 438 -24.55 -20.89 -28.68
CA ARG A 438 -24.67 -20.93 -30.16
C ARG A 438 -23.69 -21.91 -30.79
N GLY A 439 -22.97 -22.72 -29.99
CA GLY A 439 -22.00 -23.68 -30.47
C GLY A 439 -20.64 -23.06 -30.90
N HIS A 440 -20.32 -21.83 -30.50
CA HIS A 440 -19.04 -21.24 -30.80
C HIS A 440 -18.01 -21.61 -29.73
N SER A 441 -16.93 -22.25 -30.15
CA SER A 441 -15.81 -22.57 -29.28
C SER A 441 -14.92 -21.35 -29.04
N TYR A 442 -14.38 -21.19 -27.82
CA TYR A 442 -13.45 -20.13 -27.42
C TYR A 442 -12.10 -20.71 -27.02
N PRO A 443 -10.98 -19.97 -27.28
CA PRO A 443 -10.91 -18.62 -27.86
C PRO A 443 -11.16 -18.59 -29.38
N ARG A 444 -11.82 -17.54 -29.85
CA ARG A 444 -12.10 -17.29 -31.28
C ARG A 444 -11.12 -16.25 -31.86
N LEU A 445 -11.00 -16.23 -33.18
CA LEU A 445 -10.28 -15.17 -33.88
C LEU A 445 -11.06 -13.85 -33.79
N ILE A 446 -10.33 -12.73 -33.58
CA ILE A 446 -10.92 -11.38 -33.56
C ILE A 446 -11.65 -11.10 -34.88
N SER A 447 -11.08 -11.51 -36.02
CA SER A 447 -11.68 -11.32 -37.36
C SER A 447 -13.02 -12.02 -37.55
N GLU A 448 -13.27 -13.10 -36.79
CA GLU A 448 -14.56 -13.83 -36.86
C GLU A 448 -15.64 -13.17 -36.01
N GLY A 449 -15.28 -12.74 -34.80
CA GLY A 449 -16.25 -12.13 -33.89
C GLY A 449 -16.45 -10.63 -34.11
N PHE A 450 -15.44 -9.97 -34.64
CA PHE A 450 -15.42 -8.52 -34.88
C PHE A 450 -14.86 -8.20 -36.27
N PRO A 451 -15.69 -8.43 -37.33
CA PRO A 451 -15.24 -8.24 -38.71
C PRO A 451 -14.71 -6.85 -38.99
N GLY A 452 -13.55 -6.75 -39.62
CA GLY A 452 -12.88 -5.48 -39.96
C GLY A 452 -12.03 -4.88 -38.84
N ILE A 453 -11.92 -5.55 -37.69
CA ILE A 453 -11.03 -5.12 -36.61
C ILE A 453 -9.65 -5.77 -36.79
N PRO A 454 -8.56 -4.98 -36.76
CA PRO A 454 -7.19 -5.49 -36.88
C PRO A 454 -6.76 -6.24 -35.60
N SER A 455 -5.79 -7.16 -35.74
CA SER A 455 -5.15 -7.84 -34.60
C SER A 455 -3.64 -7.88 -34.80
N PRO A 456 -2.83 -7.87 -33.71
CA PRO A 456 -3.26 -7.67 -32.31
C PRO A 456 -3.73 -6.23 -32.06
N LEU A 457 -4.57 -6.06 -31.02
CA LEU A 457 -5.04 -4.75 -30.57
C LEU A 457 -4.02 -4.11 -29.60
N ASP A 458 -4.07 -2.78 -29.48
CA ASP A 458 -3.39 -2.10 -28.36
C ASP A 458 -4.32 -2.07 -27.14
N THR A 459 -5.59 -1.67 -27.33
CA THR A 459 -6.63 -1.69 -26.31
C THR A 459 -8.01 -1.52 -26.93
N ALA A 460 -9.08 -1.67 -26.11
CA ALA A 460 -10.46 -1.40 -26.53
C ALA A 460 -11.33 -1.04 -25.32
N PHE A 461 -12.43 -0.32 -25.57
CA PHE A 461 -13.47 -0.12 -24.59
C PHE A 461 -14.86 0.00 -25.23
N TYR A 462 -15.89 -0.34 -24.48
CA TYR A 462 -17.29 -0.07 -24.86
C TYR A 462 -17.75 1.26 -24.25
N ASP A 463 -18.17 2.19 -25.08
CA ASP A 463 -18.78 3.43 -24.61
C ASP A 463 -20.29 3.25 -24.49
N ARG A 464 -20.77 3.20 -23.25
CA ARG A 464 -22.19 3.05 -22.94
C ARG A 464 -23.07 4.19 -23.49
N ARG A 465 -22.50 5.38 -23.71
CA ARG A 465 -23.23 6.53 -24.20
C ARG A 465 -23.61 6.38 -25.66
N SER A 466 -22.65 5.92 -26.47
CA SER A 466 -22.83 5.69 -27.92
C SER A 466 -23.26 4.26 -28.25
N GLN A 467 -23.12 3.31 -27.31
CA GLN A 467 -23.32 1.88 -27.51
C GLN A 467 -22.38 1.27 -28.57
N LEU A 468 -21.18 1.85 -28.70
CA LEU A 468 -20.17 1.44 -29.67
C LEU A 468 -18.93 0.93 -28.95
N ILE A 469 -18.19 0.02 -29.59
CA ILE A 469 -16.86 -0.38 -29.13
C ILE A 469 -15.82 0.44 -29.91
N TYR A 470 -14.87 0.99 -29.19
CA TYR A 470 -13.70 1.67 -29.74
C TYR A 470 -12.49 0.74 -29.60
N PHE A 471 -11.94 0.29 -30.73
CA PHE A 471 -10.72 -0.48 -30.80
C PHE A 471 -9.56 0.39 -31.24
N PHE A 472 -8.40 0.20 -30.61
CA PHE A 472 -7.20 0.99 -30.89
C PHE A 472 -6.09 0.11 -31.45
N LYS A 473 -5.45 0.63 -32.51
CA LYS A 473 -4.25 0.04 -33.10
C LYS A 473 -3.32 1.13 -33.60
N GLY A 474 -2.18 1.31 -32.91
CA GLY A 474 -1.28 2.43 -33.20
C GLY A 474 -2.02 3.77 -33.09
N PRO A 475 -1.91 4.66 -34.07
CA PRO A 475 -2.61 5.94 -34.08
C PRO A 475 -4.09 5.86 -34.52
N TRP A 476 -4.59 4.66 -34.81
CA TRP A 476 -5.90 4.46 -35.43
C TRP A 476 -6.94 3.98 -34.43
N VAL A 477 -8.16 4.48 -34.62
CA VAL A 477 -9.37 4.09 -33.88
C VAL A 477 -10.37 3.49 -34.85
N PHE A 478 -10.80 2.29 -34.55
CA PHE A 478 -11.85 1.56 -35.26
C PHE A 478 -13.10 1.57 -34.39
N VAL A 479 -14.18 2.14 -34.91
CA VAL A 479 -15.45 2.23 -34.19
C VAL A 479 -16.37 1.13 -34.69
N PHE A 480 -16.79 0.25 -33.78
CA PHE A 480 -17.55 -0.96 -34.10
C PHE A 480 -18.96 -0.89 -33.51
N ASP A 481 -19.94 -1.10 -34.38
CA ASP A 481 -21.36 -1.22 -34.02
C ASP A 481 -21.66 -2.66 -33.65
N VAL A 482 -21.87 -2.91 -32.38
CA VAL A 482 -22.14 -4.26 -31.84
C VAL A 482 -23.49 -4.81 -32.33
N THR A 483 -24.47 -3.92 -32.55
CA THR A 483 -25.80 -4.32 -32.96
C THR A 483 -25.81 -4.78 -34.43
N ARG A 484 -25.07 -4.05 -35.28
CA ARG A 484 -24.94 -4.37 -36.70
C ARG A 484 -23.76 -5.30 -37.00
N ASN A 485 -22.98 -5.65 -36.00
CA ASN A 485 -21.77 -6.47 -36.09
C ASN A 485 -20.79 -6.04 -37.20
N ARG A 486 -20.51 -4.73 -37.29
CA ARG A 486 -19.63 -4.18 -38.32
C ARG A 486 -18.91 -2.91 -37.85
N VAL A 487 -17.77 -2.64 -38.48
CA VAL A 487 -17.09 -1.36 -38.38
C VAL A 487 -17.92 -0.27 -39.03
N LEU A 488 -18.00 0.92 -38.42
CA LEU A 488 -18.66 2.07 -39.02
C LEU A 488 -17.89 2.54 -40.25
N GLY A 489 -18.59 2.91 -41.33
CA GLY A 489 -17.99 3.25 -42.62
C GLY A 489 -17.01 4.44 -42.62
N SER A 490 -17.01 5.25 -41.54
CA SER A 490 -16.06 6.36 -41.35
C SER A 490 -14.76 5.94 -40.64
N SER A 491 -14.62 4.65 -40.30
CA SER A 491 -13.41 4.10 -39.63
C SER A 491 -12.47 3.42 -40.63
N PRO A 492 -11.15 3.33 -40.34
CA PRO A 492 -10.48 3.91 -39.18
C PRO A 492 -10.28 5.43 -39.27
N LYS A 493 -10.26 6.10 -38.10
CA LYS A 493 -9.88 7.51 -37.96
C LYS A 493 -8.65 7.66 -37.09
N LYS A 494 -7.91 8.76 -37.25
CA LYS A 494 -6.81 9.05 -36.33
C LYS A 494 -7.35 9.29 -34.92
N MET A 495 -6.63 8.81 -33.91
CA MET A 495 -6.98 9.03 -32.52
C MET A 495 -7.11 10.52 -32.17
N THR A 496 -6.29 11.37 -32.78
CA THR A 496 -6.36 12.83 -32.61
C THR A 496 -7.63 13.48 -33.20
N GLU A 497 -8.30 12.82 -34.14
CA GLU A 497 -9.57 13.26 -34.72
C GLU A 497 -10.76 12.80 -33.86
N VAL A 498 -10.69 11.57 -33.33
CA VAL A 498 -11.76 11.01 -32.50
C VAL A 498 -11.72 11.57 -31.07
N PHE A 499 -10.51 11.79 -30.54
CA PHE A 499 -10.24 12.30 -29.20
C PHE A 499 -9.28 13.50 -29.26
N PRO A 500 -9.72 14.68 -29.69
CA PRO A 500 -8.85 15.85 -29.81
C PRO A 500 -8.38 16.35 -28.44
N ALA A 501 -7.12 16.74 -28.32
CA ALA A 501 -6.61 17.35 -27.09
C ALA A 501 -7.22 18.75 -26.89
N ILE A 502 -7.70 19.03 -25.68
CA ILE A 502 -8.18 20.34 -25.28
C ILE A 502 -7.01 21.34 -25.21
N GLU A 503 -5.87 20.88 -24.70
CA GLU A 503 -4.62 21.66 -24.69
C GLU A 503 -3.67 21.15 -25.76
N ARG A 504 -3.13 22.06 -26.56
CA ARG A 504 -2.18 21.75 -27.63
C ARG A 504 -0.99 20.94 -27.05
N ARG A 505 -0.55 19.91 -27.78
CA ARG A 505 0.58 19.03 -27.46
C ARG A 505 0.38 18.10 -26.25
N ASN A 506 -0.81 18.03 -25.66
CA ASN A 506 -1.11 17.12 -24.57
C ASN A 506 -2.03 15.99 -25.04
N HIS A 507 -1.47 15.03 -25.79
CA HIS A 507 -2.19 13.91 -26.39
C HIS A 507 -1.33 12.64 -26.32
N PRO A 508 -1.91 11.45 -26.00
CA PRO A 508 -1.20 10.17 -25.96
C PRO A 508 -0.91 9.63 -27.39
N LEU A 509 -0.25 10.40 -28.23
CA LEU A 509 0.03 10.07 -29.62
C LEU A 509 0.53 8.64 -29.83
N ARG A 510 0.14 7.99 -30.93
CA ARG A 510 0.56 6.70 -31.48
C ARG A 510 -0.20 5.48 -30.96
N SER A 511 -0.03 5.07 -29.71
CA SER A 511 -0.65 3.87 -29.12
C SER A 511 -1.08 4.14 -27.69
N LEU A 512 -2.06 3.41 -27.20
CA LEU A 512 -2.47 3.39 -25.80
C LEU A 512 -2.06 2.06 -25.16
N ASP A 513 -1.83 2.09 -23.85
CA ASP A 513 -1.61 0.86 -23.09
C ASP A 513 -2.95 0.28 -22.62
N ALA A 514 -3.89 1.15 -22.21
CA ALA A 514 -5.23 0.74 -21.79
C ALA A 514 -6.26 1.85 -22.05
N ALA A 515 -7.53 1.46 -22.13
CA ALA A 515 -8.66 2.39 -22.19
C ALA A 515 -9.89 1.74 -21.58
N TYR A 516 -10.70 2.52 -20.85
CA TYR A 516 -11.97 1.99 -20.34
C TYR A 516 -13.01 3.08 -20.10
N TYR A 517 -14.29 2.70 -20.13
CA TYR A 517 -15.38 3.51 -19.63
C TYR A 517 -15.59 3.23 -18.14
N SER A 518 -15.40 4.25 -17.29
CA SER A 518 -15.65 4.14 -15.87
C SER A 518 -17.11 4.40 -15.54
N TYR A 519 -17.78 3.40 -14.98
CA TYR A 519 -19.16 3.53 -14.48
C TYR A 519 -19.21 4.39 -13.20
N ALA A 520 -18.18 4.29 -12.37
CA ALA A 520 -18.08 5.10 -11.15
C ALA A 520 -17.96 6.60 -11.46
N HIS A 521 -17.22 6.96 -12.51
CA HIS A 521 -16.95 8.35 -12.90
C HIS A 521 -17.78 8.81 -14.09
N ARG A 522 -18.53 7.94 -14.75
CA ARG A 522 -19.30 8.19 -15.97
C ARG A 522 -18.47 8.90 -17.07
N ALA A 523 -17.22 8.46 -17.23
CA ALA A 523 -16.26 9.03 -18.15
C ALA A 523 -15.35 7.95 -18.74
N VAL A 524 -14.79 8.24 -19.92
CA VAL A 524 -13.75 7.39 -20.53
C VAL A 524 -12.38 7.87 -20.06
N PHE A 525 -11.51 6.93 -19.78
CA PHE A 525 -10.11 7.14 -19.43
C PHE A 525 -9.21 6.41 -20.42
N LEU A 526 -8.18 7.10 -20.91
CA LEU A 526 -7.13 6.55 -21.77
C LEU A 526 -5.82 6.55 -21.00
N PHE A 527 -5.03 5.48 -21.11
CA PHE A 527 -3.79 5.29 -20.36
C PHE A 527 -2.60 5.11 -21.29
N LYS A 528 -1.47 5.72 -20.92
CA LYS A 528 -0.18 5.50 -21.56
C LYS A 528 0.96 5.77 -20.60
N GLY A 529 1.85 4.78 -20.41
CA GLY A 529 2.91 4.85 -19.42
C GLY A 529 2.32 5.03 -18.02
N SER A 530 2.83 6.01 -17.29
CA SER A 530 2.38 6.37 -15.93
C SER A 530 1.29 7.44 -15.90
N ALA A 531 0.73 7.82 -17.07
CA ALA A 531 -0.25 8.89 -17.20
C ALA A 531 -1.61 8.41 -17.72
N TYR A 532 -2.66 9.15 -17.37
CA TYR A 532 -3.97 8.99 -17.94
C TYR A 532 -4.54 10.30 -18.46
N TRP A 533 -5.46 10.21 -19.43
CA TRP A 533 -6.27 11.29 -19.97
C TRP A 533 -7.73 10.97 -19.74
N ARG A 534 -8.49 11.93 -19.26
CA ARG A 534 -9.93 11.82 -19.14
C ARG A 534 -10.61 12.45 -20.36
N VAL A 535 -11.53 11.73 -20.97
CA VAL A 535 -12.38 12.24 -22.04
C VAL A 535 -13.49 13.14 -21.45
N ALA A 536 -13.76 14.28 -22.08
CA ALA A 536 -14.82 15.19 -21.67
C ALA A 536 -16.19 14.48 -21.74
N SER A 537 -16.90 14.50 -20.62
CA SER A 537 -18.26 13.99 -20.51
C SER A 537 -19.27 15.02 -21.03
N ASP A 538 -20.52 14.60 -21.23
CA ASP A 538 -21.60 15.51 -21.61
C ASP A 538 -21.84 16.57 -20.53
N GLY A 539 -21.69 16.22 -19.25
CA GLY A 539 -21.74 17.18 -18.15
C GLY A 539 -20.62 18.21 -18.17
N ASP A 540 -19.41 17.82 -18.63
CA ASP A 540 -18.32 18.80 -18.83
C ASP A 540 -18.65 19.77 -19.96
N ARG A 541 -19.22 19.26 -21.06
CA ARG A 541 -19.62 20.08 -22.23
C ARG A 541 -20.78 20.99 -21.89
N GLN A 542 -21.75 20.57 -21.10
CA GLN A 542 -22.82 21.46 -20.60
C GLN A 542 -22.26 22.60 -19.76
N ARG A 543 -21.28 22.36 -18.91
CA ARG A 543 -20.60 23.39 -18.11
C ARG A 543 -19.65 24.27 -18.92
N ARG A 544 -19.09 23.74 -20.00
CA ARG A 544 -18.13 24.44 -20.91
C ARG A 544 -18.48 24.10 -22.37
N PRO A 545 -19.42 24.84 -23.00
CA PRO A 545 -19.90 24.52 -24.35
C PRO A 545 -18.82 24.56 -25.45
N GLY A 546 -17.68 25.25 -25.21
CA GLY A 546 -16.56 25.30 -26.14
C GLY A 546 -15.65 24.04 -26.13
N LEU A 547 -15.92 23.01 -25.30
CA LEU A 547 -15.15 21.79 -25.33
C LEU A 547 -15.49 20.97 -26.57
N PRO A 548 -14.47 20.44 -27.29
CA PRO A 548 -14.72 19.58 -28.44
C PRO A 548 -15.38 18.25 -27.99
N PRO A 549 -16.19 17.61 -28.86
CA PRO A 549 -16.68 16.28 -28.62
C PRO A 549 -15.53 15.32 -28.37
N ASN A 550 -15.64 14.49 -27.33
CA ASN A 550 -14.59 13.57 -26.87
C ASN A 550 -13.24 14.25 -26.58
N GLY A 551 -13.23 15.54 -26.22
CA GLY A 551 -12.01 16.28 -25.93
C GLY A 551 -11.22 15.65 -24.78
N LEU A 552 -9.91 15.53 -24.93
CA LEU A 552 -9.02 15.02 -23.88
C LEU A 552 -8.58 16.15 -22.96
N PHE A 553 -8.88 16.01 -21.68
CA PHE A 553 -8.26 16.84 -20.64
C PHE A 553 -6.76 16.51 -20.56
N PRO A 554 -5.94 17.44 -20.02
CA PRO A 554 -4.51 17.23 -19.87
C PRO A 554 -4.17 15.95 -19.11
N ALA A 555 -3.03 15.35 -19.47
CA ALA A 555 -2.49 14.19 -18.80
C ALA A 555 -2.34 14.41 -17.29
N GLN A 556 -2.70 13.41 -16.53
CA GLN A 556 -2.50 13.35 -15.09
C GLN A 556 -1.75 12.09 -14.72
N PRO A 557 -0.93 12.09 -13.67
CA PRO A 557 -0.32 10.87 -13.16
C PRO A 557 -1.39 9.88 -12.66
N ILE A 558 -1.23 8.60 -12.98
CA ILE A 558 -2.16 7.54 -12.54
C ILE A 558 -2.36 7.54 -11.01
N PRO A 559 -1.28 7.65 -10.18
CA PRO A 559 -1.43 7.62 -8.74
C PRO A 559 -2.13 8.83 -8.12
N ASP A 560 -2.37 9.91 -8.88
CA ASP A 560 -3.17 11.03 -8.38
C ASP A 560 -4.67 10.70 -8.28
N LYS A 561 -5.10 9.66 -9.00
CA LYS A 561 -6.48 9.20 -9.00
C LYS A 561 -6.64 7.81 -8.42
N TRP A 562 -5.78 6.87 -8.76
CA TRP A 562 -5.82 5.49 -8.29
C TRP A 562 -4.61 5.22 -7.40
N PHE A 563 -4.83 5.40 -6.11
CA PHE A 563 -3.81 5.20 -5.08
C PHE A 563 -3.53 3.71 -4.86
N ASP A 564 -2.34 3.38 -4.36
CA ASP A 564 -1.99 2.07 -3.83
C ASP A 564 -2.03 0.92 -4.86
N VAL A 565 -1.96 1.20 -6.17
CA VAL A 565 -1.78 0.16 -7.19
C VAL A 565 -0.29 -0.12 -7.31
N CYS A 566 0.24 -0.88 -6.36
CA CYS A 566 1.66 -1.10 -6.14
C CYS A 566 2.07 -2.54 -6.45
N ASP A 567 3.27 -2.71 -7.00
CA ASP A 567 3.86 -4.03 -7.17
C ASP A 567 4.37 -4.56 -5.83
N VAL A 568 4.24 -5.87 -5.61
CA VAL A 568 4.87 -6.58 -4.50
C VAL A 568 5.86 -7.59 -5.02
N HIS A 569 6.91 -7.85 -4.26
CA HIS A 569 7.93 -8.81 -4.69
C HIS A 569 7.36 -10.24 -4.72
N ALA A 570 7.75 -11.02 -5.75
CA ALA A 570 7.24 -12.38 -5.93
C ALA A 570 7.47 -13.30 -4.72
N SER A 571 8.57 -13.10 -3.96
CA SER A 571 8.84 -13.87 -2.73
C SER A 571 7.82 -13.63 -1.62
N THR A 572 7.05 -12.53 -1.66
CA THR A 572 5.98 -12.24 -0.70
C THR A 572 4.61 -12.72 -1.20
N LEU A 573 4.53 -13.23 -2.44
CA LEU A 573 3.31 -13.72 -3.06
C LEU A 573 3.15 -15.24 -2.91
N ASN A 574 4.26 -15.98 -2.82
CA ASN A 574 4.28 -17.42 -2.58
C ASN A 574 4.09 -17.68 -1.08
N MET A 575 2.85 -17.56 -0.63
CA MET A 575 2.45 -17.84 0.75
C MET A 575 1.61 -19.11 0.83
N SER A 576 2.07 -20.14 0.10
CA SER A 576 1.57 -21.51 0.22
C SER A 576 2.33 -22.23 1.31
#